data_5a11cd1547d4116a4539d5cf4b75c11e
#
_entry.id   5a11cd1547d4116a4539d5cf4b75c11e
#
_cell.length_a   1.000
_cell.length_b   1.000
_cell.length_c   1.000
_cell.angle_alpha   90.00
_cell.angle_beta   90.00
_cell.angle_gamma   90.00
#
_symmetry.space_group_name_H-M   'P 1'
#
loop_
_entity.id
_entity.type
_entity.pdbx_description
1 polymer ?
#
loop_
_entity_poly.entity_id
_entity_poly.type
_entity_poly.pdbx_seq_one_letter_code
_entity_poly.pdbx_strand_id
1 'polypeptide(L)'
;MTKKSRRHRKMENKIEIIAIDHGWSNIKTVNTVFTTAVNRIANEPGIFDNVLQYEGNYYSVGGKRLEVKDTKVTDDSFYLLTLAAIAKELKIKGKNHADIFLSVGLPLTRFGAEKEDFIKYLSRKREV
;
A
#
# COMPACT_ATOMS: atom_id res chain seq x y z
N MET A 1 30.30 18.38 8.30
CA MET A 1 29.13 18.16 9.14
C MET A 1 29.48 17.57 10.47
N THR A 2 28.92 18.08 11.51
CA THR A 2 29.18 17.61 12.86
C THR A 2 28.44 16.32 13.16
N LYS A 3 28.90 15.59 14.19
CA LYS A 3 28.21 14.40 14.68
C LYS A 3 26.76 14.69 15.05
N LYS A 4 26.49 15.87 15.55
CA LYS A 4 25.14 16.31 15.91
C LYS A 4 24.22 16.35 14.72
N SER A 5 24.66 16.81 13.56
CA SER A 5 23.87 16.86 12.33
C SER A 5 23.52 15.47 11.80
N ARG A 6 24.47 14.53 11.88
CA ARG A 6 24.19 13.14 11.48
C ARG A 6 23.17 12.50 12.39
N ARG A 7 23.30 12.73 13.69
CA ARG A 7 22.38 12.20 14.69
C ARG A 7 20.97 12.75 14.46
N HIS A 8 20.89 14.05 14.17
CA HIS A 8 19.63 14.69 13.85
C HIS A 8 18.96 14.08 12.60
N ARG A 9 19.73 13.81 11.54
CA ARG A 9 19.20 13.18 10.35
C ARG A 9 18.68 11.77 10.60
N LYS A 10 19.36 10.97 11.42
CA LYS A 10 18.87 9.64 11.81
C LYS A 10 17.56 9.75 12.57
N MET A 11 17.41 10.76 13.42
CA MET A 11 16.18 10.98 14.18
C MET A 11 15.04 11.48 13.30
N GLU A 12 15.34 12.13 12.18
CA GLU A 12 14.34 12.57 11.22
C GLU A 12 13.82 11.41 10.35
N ASN A 13 14.60 10.34 10.19
CA ASN A 13 14.19 9.14 9.53
C ASN A 13 13.33 8.27 10.44
N LYS A 14 12.21 8.83 10.86
CA LYS A 14 11.27 8.11 11.71
C LYS A 14 10.52 7.06 10.90
N ILE A 15 10.18 5.98 11.61
CA ILE A 15 9.29 4.98 11.05
C ILE A 15 7.89 5.60 10.94
N GLU A 16 7.31 5.51 9.75
CA GLU A 16 5.92 5.91 9.53
C GLU A 16 5.02 4.75 9.85
N ILE A 17 4.01 5.00 10.66
CA ILE A 17 3.00 4.00 10.97
C ILE A 17 1.83 4.25 10.03
N ILE A 18 1.53 3.27 9.19
CA ILE A 18 0.42 3.36 8.24
C ILE A 18 -0.53 2.20 8.51
N ALA A 19 -1.76 2.55 8.87
CA ALA A 19 -2.82 1.57 9.08
C ALA A 19 -3.70 1.53 7.83
N ILE A 20 -3.93 0.33 7.32
CA ILE A 20 -4.75 0.12 6.12
C ILE A 20 -5.85 -0.87 6.44
N ASP A 21 -7.08 -0.45 6.22
CA ASP A 21 -8.24 -1.32 6.28
C ASP A 21 -8.50 -1.88 4.88
N HIS A 22 -8.28 -3.19 4.72
CA HIS A 22 -8.44 -3.88 3.45
C HIS A 22 -9.86 -4.42 3.32
N GLY A 23 -10.77 -3.56 2.88
CA GLY A 23 -12.16 -3.96 2.65
C GLY A 23 -12.36 -4.58 1.28
N TRP A 24 -13.46 -5.31 1.11
CA TRP A 24 -13.86 -5.84 -0.19
C TRP A 24 -14.29 -4.74 -1.15
N SER A 25 -14.86 -3.66 -0.61
CA SER A 25 -15.36 -2.54 -1.40
C SER A 25 -14.37 -1.40 -1.51
N ASN A 26 -13.72 -1.07 -0.42
CA ASN A 26 -12.81 0.06 -0.34
C ASN A 26 -11.57 -0.27 0.47
N ILE A 27 -10.47 0.35 0.07
CA ILE A 27 -9.24 0.42 0.86
C ILE A 27 -9.29 1.75 1.60
N LYS A 28 -9.04 1.73 2.90
CA LYS A 28 -9.10 2.93 3.74
C LYS A 28 -7.83 3.11 4.53
N THR A 29 -7.36 4.34 4.57
CA THR A 29 -6.30 4.78 5.47
C THR A 29 -6.81 5.98 6.26
N VAL A 30 -5.96 6.56 7.11
CA VAL A 30 -6.35 7.75 7.89
C VAL A 30 -6.81 8.89 6.98
N ASN A 31 -6.15 9.09 5.85
CA ASN A 31 -6.38 10.25 4.99
C ASN A 31 -6.98 9.91 3.64
N THR A 32 -7.12 8.64 3.28
CA THR A 32 -7.59 8.25 1.94
C THR A 32 -8.61 7.13 2.00
N VAL A 33 -9.48 7.14 1.00
CA VAL A 33 -10.43 6.06 0.72
C VAL A 33 -10.48 5.90 -0.79
N PHE A 34 -10.33 4.68 -1.27
CA PHE A 34 -10.48 4.41 -2.69
C PHE A 34 -11.05 3.02 -2.92
N THR A 35 -11.68 2.82 -4.07
CA THR A 35 -12.31 1.55 -4.43
C THR A 35 -11.28 0.43 -4.47
N THR A 36 -11.64 -0.75 -3.97
CA THR A 36 -10.81 -1.95 -4.02
C THR A 36 -10.76 -2.46 -5.46
N ALA A 37 -10.00 -1.77 -6.29
CA ALA A 37 -9.85 -2.07 -7.70
C ALA A 37 -8.48 -1.67 -8.19
N VAL A 38 -7.82 -2.56 -8.94
CA VAL A 38 -6.58 -2.29 -9.62
C VAL A 38 -6.58 -3.02 -10.95
N ASN A 39 -6.19 -2.32 -12.02
CA ASN A 39 -6.16 -2.86 -13.37
C ASN A 39 -4.85 -2.49 -14.03
N ARG A 40 -4.23 -3.46 -14.69
CA ARG A 40 -2.99 -3.19 -15.43
C ARG A 40 -3.30 -2.33 -16.66
N ILE A 41 -2.44 -1.34 -16.89
CA ILE A 41 -2.48 -0.48 -18.07
C ILE A 41 -1.41 -0.97 -19.04
N ALA A 42 -1.81 -1.25 -20.28
CA ALA A 42 -0.91 -1.85 -21.27
C ALA A 42 0.25 -0.93 -21.68
N ASN A 43 0.00 0.38 -21.73
CA ASN A 43 0.98 1.38 -22.17
C ASN A 43 1.13 2.45 -21.11
N GLU A 44 2.25 3.19 -21.17
CA GLU A 44 2.47 4.31 -20.28
C GLU A 44 1.33 5.33 -20.44
N PRO A 45 0.63 5.69 -19.35
CA PRO A 45 -0.50 6.62 -19.44
C PRO A 45 0.00 8.04 -19.64
N GLY A 46 -0.79 8.84 -20.37
CA GLY A 46 -0.51 10.26 -20.54
C GLY A 46 -0.78 11.08 -19.28
N ILE A 47 -1.62 10.58 -18.40
CA ILE A 47 -1.95 11.22 -17.13
C ILE A 47 -1.66 10.21 -16.00
N PHE A 48 -0.88 10.63 -15.00
CA PHE A 48 -0.49 9.78 -13.88
C PHE A 48 -1.37 9.98 -12.64
N ASP A 49 -2.62 10.32 -12.82
CA ASP A 49 -3.57 10.43 -11.72
C ASP A 49 -4.12 9.05 -11.38
N ASN A 50 -4.02 8.66 -10.10
CA ASN A 50 -4.43 7.35 -9.61
C ASN A 50 -3.75 6.19 -10.36
N VAL A 51 -2.49 6.36 -10.70
CA VAL A 51 -1.69 5.34 -11.37
C VAL A 51 -0.55 4.92 -10.45
N LEU A 52 -0.40 3.60 -10.28
CA LEU A 52 0.72 3.00 -9.59
C LEU A 52 1.69 2.43 -10.61
N GLN A 53 2.97 2.76 -10.49
CA GLN A 53 4.03 2.11 -11.27
C GLN A 53 4.77 1.15 -10.35
N TYR A 54 4.86 -0.10 -10.75
CA TYR A 54 5.52 -1.13 -9.97
C TYR A 54 6.17 -2.14 -10.89
N GLU A 55 7.47 -2.38 -10.68
CA GLU A 55 8.27 -3.33 -11.47
C GLU A 55 8.10 -3.17 -12.99
N GLY A 56 8.12 -1.92 -13.45
CA GLY A 56 8.02 -1.59 -14.87
C GLY A 56 6.62 -1.64 -15.46
N ASN A 57 5.62 -1.95 -14.66
CA ASN A 57 4.23 -1.97 -15.11
C ASN A 57 3.44 -0.82 -14.52
N TYR A 58 2.40 -0.42 -15.22
CA TYR A 58 1.48 0.63 -14.77
C TYR A 58 0.13 0.03 -14.42
N TYR A 59 -0.47 0.53 -13.35
CA TYR A 59 -1.75 0.05 -12.87
C TYR A 59 -2.66 1.22 -12.56
N SER A 60 -3.91 1.17 -13.02
CA SER A 60 -4.93 2.12 -12.55
C SER A 60 -5.48 1.63 -11.21
N VAL A 61 -5.65 2.52 -10.27
CA VAL A 61 -6.07 2.19 -8.90
C VAL A 61 -7.36 2.92 -8.59
N GLY A 62 -8.33 2.20 -8.01
CA GLY A 62 -9.57 2.80 -7.54
C GLY A 62 -10.64 2.98 -8.60
N GLY A 63 -10.53 2.35 -9.75
CA GLY A 63 -11.53 2.45 -10.80
C GLY A 63 -12.61 1.37 -10.69
N LYS A 64 -12.60 0.44 -11.65
CA LYS A 64 -13.53 -0.66 -11.68
C LYS A 64 -13.27 -1.63 -10.53
N ARG A 65 -14.33 -2.06 -9.87
CA ARG A 65 -14.24 -2.92 -8.69
C ARG A 65 -13.66 -4.28 -9.01
N LEU A 66 -12.82 -4.79 -8.08
CA LEU A 66 -12.33 -6.16 -8.14
C LEU A 66 -13.47 -7.17 -7.96
N GLU A 67 -13.30 -8.31 -8.58
CA GLU A 67 -14.13 -9.47 -8.29
C GLU A 67 -13.86 -9.94 -6.85
N VAL A 68 -14.90 -10.29 -6.11
CA VAL A 68 -14.78 -10.76 -4.74
C VAL A 68 -14.13 -12.14 -4.72
N LYS A 69 -13.10 -12.30 -3.87
CA LYS A 69 -12.37 -13.55 -3.71
C LYS A 69 -12.45 -14.05 -2.28
N ASP A 70 -12.32 -15.35 -2.11
CA ASP A 70 -12.38 -15.99 -0.79
C ASP A 70 -11.23 -15.60 0.11
N THR A 71 -10.05 -15.35 -0.47
CA THR A 71 -8.87 -14.94 0.29
C THR A 71 -8.14 -13.82 -0.41
N LYS A 72 -7.52 -12.94 0.38
CA LYS A 72 -6.75 -11.80 -0.12
C LYS A 72 -5.30 -12.15 -0.49
N VAL A 73 -4.82 -13.33 -0.10
CA VAL A 73 -3.42 -13.72 -0.35
C VAL A 73 -3.19 -14.40 -1.69
N THR A 74 -4.25 -14.78 -2.40
CA THR A 74 -4.14 -15.49 -3.68
C THR A 74 -4.02 -14.58 -4.88
N ASP A 75 -4.09 -13.26 -4.69
CA ASP A 75 -4.15 -12.29 -5.77
C ASP A 75 -3.24 -11.11 -5.46
N ASP A 76 -2.33 -10.81 -6.37
CA ASP A 76 -1.40 -9.68 -6.23
C ASP A 76 -2.10 -8.32 -6.22
N SER A 77 -3.38 -8.27 -6.56
CA SER A 77 -4.15 -7.03 -6.52
C SER A 77 -4.11 -6.37 -5.14
N PHE A 78 -4.25 -7.14 -4.07
CA PHE A 78 -4.21 -6.58 -2.72
C PHE A 78 -2.82 -6.11 -2.32
N TYR A 79 -1.77 -6.75 -2.83
CA TYR A 79 -0.41 -6.25 -2.64
C TYR A 79 -0.23 -4.89 -3.33
N LEU A 80 -0.66 -4.77 -4.58
CA LEU A 80 -0.60 -3.53 -5.33
C LEU A 80 -1.45 -2.42 -4.69
N LEU A 81 -2.63 -2.77 -4.20
CA LEU A 81 -3.50 -1.83 -3.50
C LEU A 81 -2.86 -1.34 -2.20
N THR A 82 -2.15 -2.21 -1.49
CA THR A 82 -1.39 -1.84 -0.29
C THR A 82 -0.28 -0.84 -0.63
N LEU A 83 0.48 -1.10 -1.69
CA LEU A 83 1.51 -0.18 -2.15
C LEU A 83 0.92 1.17 -2.54
N ALA A 84 -0.21 1.17 -3.22
CA ALA A 84 -0.90 2.40 -3.61
C ALA A 84 -1.36 3.20 -2.39
N ALA A 85 -1.91 2.52 -1.38
CA ALA A 85 -2.34 3.16 -0.14
C ALA A 85 -1.16 3.81 0.58
N ILE A 86 -0.04 3.11 0.68
CA ILE A 86 1.18 3.65 1.29
C ILE A 86 1.67 4.87 0.51
N ALA A 87 1.73 4.77 -0.81
CA ALA A 87 2.18 5.87 -1.66
C ALA A 87 1.29 7.11 -1.51
N LYS A 88 -0.03 6.93 -1.44
CA LYS A 88 -0.98 8.03 -1.23
C LYS A 88 -0.74 8.72 0.11
N GLU A 89 -0.56 7.96 1.18
CA GLU A 89 -0.28 8.52 2.50
C GLU A 89 1.05 9.28 2.53
N LEU A 90 2.10 8.73 1.94
CA LEU A 90 3.40 9.39 1.86
C LEU A 90 3.32 10.68 1.05
N LYS A 91 2.57 10.68 -0.04
CA LYS A 91 2.39 11.87 -0.87
C LYS A 91 1.71 13.00 -0.07
N ILE A 92 0.69 12.67 0.71
CA ILE A 92 0.00 13.65 1.57
C ILE A 92 0.99 14.25 2.59
N LYS A 93 1.91 13.44 3.10
CA LYS A 93 2.94 13.88 4.04
C LYS A 93 4.14 14.57 3.38
N GLY A 94 4.14 14.68 2.05
CA GLY A 94 5.24 15.27 1.30
C GLY A 94 6.49 14.41 1.27
N LYS A 95 6.34 13.10 1.38
CA LYS A 95 7.46 12.14 1.38
C LYS A 95 7.42 11.25 0.15
N ASN A 96 8.60 10.88 -0.35
CA ASN A 96 8.73 9.96 -1.47
C ASN A 96 9.36 8.62 -1.07
N HIS A 97 9.77 8.47 0.17
CA HIS A 97 10.27 7.22 0.74
C HIS A 97 10.14 7.27 2.25
N ALA A 98 10.07 6.12 2.88
CA ALA A 98 10.02 6.00 4.34
C ALA A 98 10.21 4.55 4.75
N ASP A 99 10.60 4.38 6.01
CA ASP A 99 10.48 3.09 6.68
C ASP A 99 9.06 2.99 7.25
N ILE A 100 8.36 1.93 6.92
CA ILE A 100 6.94 1.78 7.23
C ILE A 100 6.73 0.66 8.25
N PHE A 101 5.99 0.97 9.31
CA PHE A 101 5.35 -0.04 10.14
C PHE A 101 3.91 -0.16 9.67
N LEU A 102 3.59 -1.30 9.05
CA LEU A 102 2.30 -1.51 8.43
C LEU A 102 1.35 -2.22 9.39
N SER A 103 0.20 -1.61 9.64
CA SER A 103 -0.89 -2.21 10.40
C SER A 103 -2.04 -2.51 9.43
N VAL A 104 -2.59 -3.72 9.48
CA VAL A 104 -3.60 -4.14 8.53
C VAL A 104 -4.88 -4.61 9.22
N GLY A 105 -6.02 -4.22 8.67
CA GLY A 105 -7.32 -4.74 9.02
C GLY A 105 -7.86 -5.60 7.90
N LEU A 106 -8.59 -6.64 8.27
CA LEU A 106 -9.21 -7.58 7.35
C LEU A 106 -10.70 -7.69 7.66
N PRO A 107 -11.53 -8.08 6.67
CA PRO A 107 -12.89 -8.47 6.95
C PRO A 107 -12.93 -9.59 7.99
N LEU A 108 -13.95 -9.59 8.84
CA LEU A 108 -14.05 -10.52 9.98
C LEU A 108 -14.24 -11.97 9.58
N THR A 109 -14.65 -12.26 8.35
CA THR A 109 -14.74 -13.63 7.86
C THR A 109 -13.34 -14.23 7.80
N ARG A 110 -13.10 -15.38 8.42
CA ARG A 110 -11.83 -16.08 8.40
C ARG A 110 -10.69 -15.30 9.10
N PHE A 111 -11.04 -14.48 10.06
CA PHE A 111 -10.07 -13.75 10.88
C PHE A 111 -9.18 -14.76 11.66
N GLY A 112 -7.92 -14.46 11.81
CA GLY A 112 -6.98 -15.34 12.52
C GLY A 112 -6.08 -16.09 11.54
N ALA A 113 -6.59 -17.16 10.92
CA ALA A 113 -5.79 -17.95 9.98
C ALA A 113 -5.32 -17.15 8.78
N GLU A 114 -6.20 -16.35 8.19
CA GLU A 114 -5.85 -15.51 7.04
C GLU A 114 -4.97 -14.32 7.42
N LYS A 115 -5.08 -13.81 8.64
CA LYS A 115 -4.32 -12.64 9.06
C LYS A 115 -2.82 -12.87 9.01
N GLU A 116 -2.34 -13.99 9.52
CA GLU A 116 -0.91 -14.32 9.49
C GLU A 116 -0.42 -14.49 8.06
N ASP A 117 -1.18 -15.19 7.24
CA ASP A 117 -0.83 -15.39 5.83
C ASP A 117 -0.80 -14.08 5.07
N PHE A 118 -1.76 -13.20 5.36
CA PHE A 118 -1.83 -11.90 4.72
C PHE A 118 -0.65 -11.01 5.11
N ILE A 119 -0.26 -11.02 6.38
CA ILE A 119 0.91 -10.26 6.85
C ILE A 119 2.18 -10.79 6.18
N LYS A 120 2.36 -12.10 6.09
CA LYS A 120 3.50 -12.71 5.38
C LYS A 120 3.52 -12.31 3.92
N TYR A 121 2.38 -12.33 3.28
CA TYR A 121 2.23 -11.94 1.88
C TYR A 121 2.63 -10.48 1.66
N LEU A 122 2.13 -9.56 2.48
CA LEU A 122 2.41 -8.13 2.34
C LEU A 122 3.87 -7.80 2.68
N SER A 123 4.51 -8.56 3.55
CA SER A 123 5.89 -8.33 3.96
C SER A 123 6.91 -9.21 3.24
N ARG A 124 6.50 -9.86 2.15
CA ARG A 124 7.37 -10.74 1.37
C ARG A 124 8.59 -10.02 0.77
N LYS A 125 8.48 -8.72 0.56
CA LYS A 125 9.59 -7.88 0.12
C LYS A 125 9.88 -6.84 1.20
N ARG A 126 11.12 -6.81 1.64
CA ARG A 126 11.56 -5.87 2.66
C ARG A 126 11.63 -4.44 2.13
N GLU A 127 12.00 -4.29 0.85
CA GLU A 127 12.07 -3.00 0.16
C GLU A 127 11.25 -3.04 -1.11
N VAL A 128 10.58 -1.96 -1.38
CA VAL A 128 9.74 -1.82 -2.56
C VAL A 128 9.98 -0.46 -3.22
#